data_98a6decd0246b7d6720b8931de395cda
#
_entry.id   98a6decd0246b7d6720b8931de395cda
#
_cell.length_a   1.000
_cell.length_b   1.000
_cell.length_c   1.000
_cell.angle_alpha   90.00
_cell.angle_beta   90.00
_cell.angle_gamma   90.00
#
_symmetry.space_group_name_H-M   'P 1'
#
loop_
_entity.id
_entity.type
_entity.pdbx_description
1 polymer ?
#
loop_
_entity_poly.entity_id
_entity_poly.type
_entity_poly.pdbx_seq_one_letter_code
_entity_poly.pdbx_strand_id
1 'polypeptide(L)'
;NMDPTKVYRDTYSYSEGNDRLVPSIMDNLEFNYVFKGNLNVDLYYYHTSDAIQSLRQVVDDLYTKYYPKNCLTINTYGGDVSYNFSWGKFNLYTSASMYYLKAKSMAEELDDSDLKSLNTTLSANLSYRYKAMTIFANYYHVFPGVEESFHTGNIDCLGLGCKINLLKNKLLLNVLAQDIFGGTKAHNRVAYNDYMFRNNIDNDNTSLRVGLTYNFGKHKAKRTDVNINNSEMNRLPDIKK
;
A
#
# COMPACT_ATOMS: atom_id res chain seq x y z
N ASN A 1 17.20 8.21 -10.94
CA ASN A 1 18.31 9.16 -11.04
C ASN A 1 19.00 8.97 -12.38
N MET A 2 19.07 10.03 -13.19
CA MET A 2 19.75 10.04 -14.51
C MET A 2 21.22 10.46 -14.40
N ASP A 3 21.67 11.01 -13.27
CA ASP A 3 23.05 11.44 -13.04
C ASP A 3 23.97 10.21 -12.96
N PRO A 4 24.94 10.03 -13.89
CA PRO A 4 25.82 8.86 -13.91
C PRO A 4 26.89 8.88 -12.82
N THR A 5 26.84 9.86 -11.91
CA THR A 5 27.81 9.96 -10.82
C THR A 5 27.66 8.78 -9.86
N LYS A 6 28.80 8.18 -9.51
CA LYS A 6 28.83 7.08 -8.54
C LYS A 6 28.65 7.63 -7.13
N VAL A 7 27.66 7.07 -6.43
CA VAL A 7 27.42 7.35 -5.01
C VAL A 7 27.70 6.07 -4.22
N TYR A 8 28.78 6.05 -3.47
CA TYR A 8 29.14 4.90 -2.65
C TYR A 8 28.18 4.79 -1.45
N ARG A 9 27.67 3.59 -1.23
CA ARG A 9 26.80 3.23 -0.08
C ARG A 9 27.65 2.68 1.06
N ASP A 10 28.64 1.90 0.70
CA ASP A 10 29.64 1.31 1.59
C ASP A 10 30.93 1.00 0.80
N THR A 11 31.87 0.30 1.44
CA THR A 11 33.19 -0.06 0.85
C THR A 11 33.07 -0.91 -0.41
N TYR A 12 32.00 -1.69 -0.55
CA TYR A 12 31.83 -2.68 -1.60
C TYR A 12 30.58 -2.46 -2.45
N SER A 13 29.86 -1.35 -2.24
CA SER A 13 28.68 -1.07 -3.04
C SER A 13 28.50 0.41 -3.39
N TYR A 14 27.98 0.65 -4.59
CA TYR A 14 27.66 1.99 -5.06
C TYR A 14 26.42 2.00 -5.94
N SER A 15 25.77 3.14 -5.97
CA SER A 15 24.70 3.45 -6.90
C SER A 15 25.25 4.34 -8.03
N GLU A 16 24.78 4.09 -9.24
CA GLU A 16 25.10 4.89 -10.43
C GLU A 16 23.80 5.19 -11.16
N GLY A 17 23.55 6.40 -11.56
CA GLY A 17 22.40 6.75 -12.39
C GLY A 17 22.56 6.29 -13.82
N ASN A 18 21.49 6.42 -14.61
CA ASN A 18 21.49 6.06 -16.02
C ASN A 18 20.89 7.22 -16.82
N ASP A 19 21.69 7.85 -17.65
CA ASP A 19 21.32 8.98 -18.51
C ASP A 19 20.47 8.56 -19.73
N ARG A 20 20.36 7.25 -19.98
CA ARG A 20 19.56 6.66 -21.08
C ARG A 20 18.15 6.27 -20.65
N LEU A 21 17.73 6.64 -19.46
CA LEU A 21 16.37 6.36 -19.01
C LEU A 21 15.34 7.11 -19.85
N VAL A 22 14.33 6.37 -20.24
CA VAL A 22 13.13 6.92 -20.90
C VAL A 22 11.94 6.88 -19.92
N PRO A 23 10.91 7.72 -20.14
CA PRO A 23 9.70 7.65 -19.33
C PRO A 23 9.03 6.27 -19.42
N SER A 24 8.60 5.73 -18.29
CA SER A 24 7.68 4.60 -18.23
C SER A 24 6.27 5.05 -18.58
N ILE A 25 5.56 4.30 -19.41
CA ILE A 25 4.20 4.59 -19.85
C ILE A 25 3.26 3.55 -19.25
N MET A 26 2.17 4.01 -18.63
CA MET A 26 1.14 3.14 -18.07
C MET A 26 -0.21 3.45 -18.72
N ASP A 27 -0.80 2.43 -19.33
CA ASP A 27 -2.18 2.42 -19.77
C ASP A 27 -3.02 1.70 -18.72
N ASN A 28 -4.17 2.28 -18.35
CA ASN A 28 -5.06 1.70 -17.34
C ASN A 28 -6.51 1.67 -17.81
N LEU A 29 -7.21 0.63 -17.38
CA LEU A 29 -8.64 0.49 -17.50
C LEU A 29 -9.18 0.07 -16.14
N GLU A 30 -10.15 0.83 -15.61
CA GLU A 30 -10.71 0.60 -14.28
C GLU A 30 -12.24 0.61 -14.34
N PHE A 31 -12.86 -0.27 -13.55
CA PHE A 31 -14.29 -0.32 -13.32
C PHE A 31 -14.57 -0.38 -11.82
N ASN A 32 -15.31 0.61 -11.33
CA ASN A 32 -15.73 0.67 -9.92
C ASN A 32 -17.24 0.47 -9.80
N TYR A 33 -17.65 -0.37 -8.86
CA TYR A 33 -19.03 -0.61 -8.52
C TYR A 33 -19.28 -0.53 -7.02
N VAL A 34 -20.20 0.33 -6.61
CA VAL A 34 -20.61 0.50 -5.22
C VAL A 34 -22.07 0.07 -5.03
N PHE A 35 -22.29 -0.92 -4.19
CA PHE A 35 -23.64 -1.40 -3.88
C PHE A 35 -24.05 -1.01 -2.46
N LYS A 36 -25.17 -0.27 -2.35
CA LYS A 36 -25.77 0.21 -1.07
C LYS A 36 -24.79 0.92 -0.13
N GLY A 37 -23.66 1.43 -0.64
CA GLY A 37 -22.63 2.07 0.16
C GLY A 37 -21.84 1.14 1.10
N ASN A 38 -22.09 -0.16 1.05
CA ASN A 38 -21.47 -1.15 1.94
C ASN A 38 -20.50 -2.08 1.22
N LEU A 39 -20.80 -2.43 -0.03
CA LEU A 39 -19.95 -3.25 -0.89
C LEU A 39 -19.32 -2.37 -1.94
N ASN A 40 -18.00 -2.42 -2.05
CA ASN A 40 -17.23 -1.81 -3.12
C ASN A 40 -16.48 -2.90 -3.88
N VAL A 41 -16.55 -2.85 -5.20
CA VAL A 41 -15.84 -3.77 -6.10
C VAL A 41 -15.13 -2.94 -7.15
N ASP A 42 -13.81 -3.10 -7.22
CA ASP A 42 -12.96 -2.48 -8.21
C ASP A 42 -12.35 -3.57 -9.08
N LEU A 43 -12.43 -3.40 -10.40
CA LEU A 43 -11.75 -4.28 -11.36
C LEU A 43 -10.82 -3.42 -12.19
N TYR A 44 -9.62 -3.89 -12.46
CA TYR A 44 -8.64 -3.11 -13.19
C TYR A 44 -7.72 -3.95 -14.07
N TYR A 45 -7.25 -3.31 -15.10
CA TYR A 45 -6.16 -3.75 -15.95
C TYR A 45 -5.15 -2.63 -16.11
N TYR A 46 -3.87 -2.94 -15.87
CA TYR A 46 -2.76 -2.04 -16.10
C TYR A 46 -1.76 -2.68 -17.06
N HIS A 47 -1.32 -1.90 -18.02
CA HIS A 47 -0.20 -2.23 -18.89
C HIS A 47 0.88 -1.17 -18.72
N THR A 48 2.08 -1.60 -18.30
CA THR A 48 3.22 -0.70 -18.16
C THR A 48 4.32 -1.13 -19.11
N SER A 49 4.70 -0.24 -20.01
CA SER A 49 5.84 -0.37 -20.89
C SER A 49 7.02 0.42 -20.35
N ASP A 50 8.24 -0.05 -20.67
CA ASP A 50 9.49 0.59 -20.26
C ASP A 50 9.58 0.87 -18.75
N ALA A 51 9.03 -0.03 -17.93
CA ALA A 51 9.09 0.11 -16.48
C ALA A 51 10.55 0.11 -16.01
N ILE A 52 10.87 1.08 -15.16
CA ILE A 52 12.23 1.30 -14.65
C ILE A 52 12.44 0.41 -13.43
N GLN A 53 13.41 -0.49 -13.52
CA GLN A 53 13.82 -1.37 -12.43
C GLN A 53 15.22 -1.00 -11.96
N SER A 54 15.44 -1.03 -10.64
CA SER A 54 16.78 -0.94 -10.08
C SER A 54 17.44 -2.31 -10.15
N LEU A 55 18.40 -2.45 -11.04
CA LEU A 55 19.18 -3.67 -11.21
C LEU A 55 20.43 -3.64 -10.33
N ARG A 56 20.96 -4.83 -10.12
CA ARG A 56 22.19 -5.06 -9.40
C ARG A 56 23.15 -5.84 -10.30
N GLN A 57 24.40 -5.41 -10.31
CA GLN A 57 25.48 -6.06 -11.04
C GLN A 57 26.69 -6.21 -10.14
N VAL A 58 27.32 -7.38 -10.17
CA VAL A 58 28.64 -7.58 -9.56
C VAL A 58 29.69 -7.10 -10.57
N VAL A 59 30.57 -6.21 -10.11
CA VAL A 59 31.66 -5.63 -10.93
C VAL A 59 32.99 -6.03 -10.30
N ASP A 60 33.90 -6.55 -11.15
CA ASP A 60 35.25 -6.96 -10.75
C ASP A 60 35.30 -7.98 -9.59
N ASP A 61 34.27 -8.84 -9.49
CA ASP A 61 34.07 -9.83 -8.42
C ASP A 61 34.09 -9.26 -6.98
N LEU A 62 34.12 -7.95 -6.83
CA LEU A 62 34.26 -7.26 -5.55
C LEU A 62 33.15 -6.27 -5.26
N TYR A 63 32.73 -5.49 -6.25
CA TYR A 63 31.78 -4.41 -6.05
C TYR A 63 30.38 -4.77 -6.50
N THR A 64 29.39 -4.32 -5.76
CA THR A 64 27.99 -4.37 -6.16
C THR A 64 27.55 -3.00 -6.66
N LYS A 65 27.24 -2.91 -7.94
CA LYS A 65 26.67 -1.73 -8.59
C LYS A 65 25.14 -1.82 -8.58
N TYR A 66 24.47 -0.74 -8.15
CA TYR A 66 23.03 -0.55 -8.30
C TYR A 66 22.77 0.51 -9.35
N TYR A 67 21.92 0.22 -10.32
CA TYR A 67 21.59 1.16 -11.38
C TYR A 67 20.16 0.97 -11.90
N PRO A 68 19.46 2.07 -12.25
CA PRO A 68 18.12 1.99 -12.85
C PRO A 68 18.23 1.68 -14.34
N LYS A 69 17.33 0.84 -14.85
CA LYS A 69 17.21 0.50 -16.27
C LYS A 69 15.75 0.34 -16.66
N ASN A 70 15.33 0.86 -17.81
CA ASN A 70 14.04 0.52 -18.41
C ASN A 70 14.15 -0.90 -18.95
N CYS A 71 13.55 -1.86 -18.27
CA CYS A 71 13.77 -3.25 -18.61
C CYS A 71 12.58 -4.17 -18.37
N LEU A 72 11.44 -3.66 -17.93
CA LEU A 72 10.26 -4.49 -17.72
C LEU A 72 9.08 -4.00 -18.54
N THR A 73 8.32 -4.95 -19.08
CA THR A 73 6.93 -4.76 -19.51
C THR A 73 6.05 -5.53 -18.55
N ILE A 74 5.08 -4.85 -17.93
CA ILE A 74 4.26 -5.42 -16.86
C ILE A 74 2.79 -5.35 -17.27
N ASN A 75 2.09 -6.48 -17.15
CA ASN A 75 0.64 -6.56 -17.25
C ASN A 75 0.07 -6.99 -15.91
N THR A 76 -0.90 -6.24 -15.42
CA THR A 76 -1.59 -6.52 -14.16
C THR A 76 -3.09 -6.59 -14.39
N TYR A 77 -3.71 -7.68 -14.00
CA TYR A 77 -5.15 -7.90 -14.05
C TYR A 77 -5.62 -8.14 -12.62
N GLY A 78 -6.50 -7.32 -12.11
CA GLY A 78 -6.87 -7.44 -10.72
C GLY A 78 -8.25 -6.94 -10.35
N GLY A 79 -8.56 -7.12 -9.08
CA GLY A 79 -9.75 -6.57 -8.47
C GLY A 79 -9.64 -6.53 -6.96
N ASP A 80 -10.32 -5.54 -6.42
CA ASP A 80 -10.44 -5.30 -5.00
C ASP A 80 -11.91 -5.41 -4.61
N VAL A 81 -12.18 -6.07 -3.50
CA VAL A 81 -13.52 -6.15 -2.92
C VAL A 81 -13.44 -5.71 -1.48
N SER A 82 -14.29 -4.77 -1.10
CA SER A 82 -14.44 -4.40 0.31
C SER A 82 -15.90 -4.41 0.74
N TYR A 83 -16.13 -4.84 1.96
CA TYR A 83 -17.46 -4.92 2.53
C TYR A 83 -17.48 -4.42 3.97
N ASN A 84 -18.43 -3.53 4.25
CA ASN A 84 -18.69 -3.02 5.58
C ASN A 84 -20.03 -3.56 6.10
N PHE A 85 -19.95 -4.36 7.15
CA PHE A 85 -21.11 -4.98 7.78
C PHE A 85 -21.29 -4.47 9.20
N SER A 86 -22.46 -3.95 9.50
CA SER A 86 -22.83 -3.49 10.84
C SER A 86 -24.06 -4.24 11.34
N TRP A 87 -23.91 -4.88 12.50
CA TRP A 87 -25.00 -5.58 13.16
C TRP A 87 -25.04 -5.26 14.64
N GLY A 88 -26.00 -4.44 15.03
CA GLY A 88 -26.15 -3.97 16.41
C GLY A 88 -24.92 -3.21 16.90
N LYS A 89 -24.14 -3.85 17.78
CA LYS A 89 -22.92 -3.29 18.37
C LYS A 89 -21.63 -3.73 17.66
N PHE A 90 -21.76 -4.64 16.71
CA PHE A 90 -20.64 -5.13 15.92
C PHE A 90 -20.51 -4.34 14.62
N ASN A 91 -19.27 -4.08 14.23
CA ASN A 91 -18.93 -3.60 12.92
C ASN A 91 -17.75 -4.44 12.41
N LEU A 92 -17.89 -4.99 11.21
CA LEU A 92 -16.87 -5.73 10.49
C LEU A 92 -16.63 -5.01 9.17
N TYR A 93 -15.42 -4.56 8.97
CA TYR A 93 -14.90 -4.17 7.66
C TYR A 93 -13.94 -5.24 7.18
N THR A 94 -14.13 -5.74 5.97
CA THR A 94 -13.21 -6.70 5.35
C THR A 94 -12.88 -6.26 3.94
N SER A 95 -11.66 -6.53 3.50
CA SER A 95 -11.24 -6.32 2.13
C SER A 95 -10.36 -7.45 1.64
N ALA A 96 -10.47 -7.73 0.36
CA ALA A 96 -9.63 -8.64 -0.38
C ALA A 96 -9.14 -7.92 -1.63
N SER A 97 -7.83 -7.95 -1.85
CA SER A 97 -7.18 -7.51 -3.07
C SER A 97 -6.55 -8.72 -3.74
N MET A 98 -6.83 -8.92 -5.02
CA MET A 98 -6.29 -10.04 -5.77
C MET A 98 -5.93 -9.57 -7.17
N TYR A 99 -4.66 -9.75 -7.55
CA TYR A 99 -4.24 -9.42 -8.90
C TYR A 99 -3.23 -10.41 -9.44
N TYR A 100 -3.35 -10.71 -10.72
CA TYR A 100 -2.38 -11.47 -11.47
C TYR A 100 -1.42 -10.52 -12.17
N LEU A 101 -0.15 -10.63 -11.81
CA LEU A 101 0.95 -9.88 -12.43
C LEU A 101 1.70 -10.80 -13.38
N LYS A 102 2.02 -10.28 -14.56
CA LYS A 102 2.94 -10.91 -15.51
C LYS A 102 3.92 -9.85 -15.97
N ALA A 103 5.17 -9.96 -15.54
CA ALA A 103 6.26 -9.13 -16.04
C ALA A 103 7.11 -9.92 -17.04
N LYS A 104 7.66 -9.20 -18.02
CA LYS A 104 8.65 -9.70 -18.97
C LYS A 104 9.86 -8.81 -18.91
N SER A 105 11.04 -9.42 -18.71
CA SER A 105 12.29 -8.69 -18.74
C SER A 105 12.79 -8.48 -20.16
N MET A 106 13.34 -7.29 -20.42
CA MET A 106 14.13 -6.96 -21.60
C MET A 106 15.63 -6.86 -21.24
N ALA A 107 15.97 -7.06 -19.95
CA ALA A 107 17.34 -7.10 -19.49
C ALA A 107 17.86 -8.54 -19.52
N GLU A 108 18.96 -8.77 -20.20
CA GLU A 108 19.58 -10.10 -20.28
C GLU A 108 20.05 -10.62 -18.92
N GLU A 109 20.35 -9.72 -17.99
CA GLU A 109 20.85 -10.04 -16.66
C GLU A 109 19.77 -10.59 -15.70
N LEU A 110 18.51 -10.25 -15.94
CA LEU A 110 17.40 -10.59 -15.06
C LEU A 110 16.67 -11.84 -15.57
N ASP A 111 16.63 -12.87 -14.74
CA ASP A 111 15.80 -14.05 -15.02
C ASP A 111 14.32 -13.68 -14.87
N ASP A 112 13.56 -13.77 -15.98
CA ASP A 112 12.13 -13.46 -16.03
C ASP A 112 11.23 -14.71 -16.09
N SER A 113 11.82 -15.89 -16.00
CA SER A 113 11.10 -17.17 -16.13
C SER A 113 9.92 -17.30 -15.14
N ASP A 114 10.07 -16.72 -13.95
CA ASP A 114 9.10 -16.77 -12.84
C ASP A 114 8.45 -15.44 -12.50
N LEU A 115 8.58 -14.40 -13.33
CA LEU A 115 7.99 -13.08 -13.09
C LEU A 115 6.48 -13.04 -13.39
N LYS A 116 5.75 -14.00 -12.85
CA LYS A 116 4.29 -14.08 -12.92
C LYS A 116 3.74 -14.63 -11.60
N SER A 117 2.71 -14.01 -11.07
CA SER A 117 2.13 -14.44 -9.80
C SER A 117 0.71 -13.95 -9.63
N LEU A 118 -0.07 -14.71 -8.90
CA LEU A 118 -1.30 -14.24 -8.28
C LEU A 118 -0.94 -13.65 -6.91
N ASN A 119 -1.05 -12.34 -6.80
CA ASN A 119 -0.82 -11.63 -5.56
C ASN A 119 -2.15 -11.45 -4.83
N THR A 120 -2.17 -11.75 -3.55
CA THR A 120 -3.40 -11.68 -2.76
C THR A 120 -3.11 -11.05 -1.40
N THR A 121 -3.96 -10.10 -1.02
CA THR A 121 -3.95 -9.49 0.32
C THR A 121 -5.35 -9.54 0.90
N LEU A 122 -5.46 -9.99 2.14
CA LEU A 122 -6.71 -10.01 2.89
C LEU A 122 -6.60 -9.11 4.10
N SER A 123 -7.66 -8.37 4.41
CA SER A 123 -7.74 -7.63 5.66
C SER A 123 -9.11 -7.75 6.31
N ALA A 124 -9.15 -7.68 7.64
CA ALA A 124 -10.36 -7.64 8.42
C ALA A 124 -10.19 -6.74 9.65
N ASN A 125 -11.18 -5.90 9.89
CA ASN A 125 -11.25 -5.04 11.06
C ASN A 125 -12.60 -5.30 11.74
N LEU A 126 -12.56 -5.96 12.89
CA LEU A 126 -13.73 -6.24 13.70
C LEU A 126 -13.75 -5.30 14.90
N SER A 127 -14.88 -4.69 15.17
CA SER A 127 -15.07 -3.90 16.37
C SER A 127 -16.39 -4.21 17.06
N TYR A 128 -16.37 -4.14 18.40
CA TYR A 128 -17.53 -4.32 19.25
C TYR A 128 -17.65 -3.13 20.21
N ARG A 129 -18.80 -2.46 20.19
CA ARG A 129 -19.08 -1.32 21.05
C ARG A 129 -19.92 -1.74 22.26
N TYR A 130 -19.38 -1.50 23.45
CA TYR A 130 -20.07 -1.71 24.70
C TYR A 130 -20.01 -0.45 25.56
N LYS A 131 -21.16 0.25 25.73
CA LYS A 131 -21.23 1.52 26.47
C LYS A 131 -20.19 2.53 25.95
N ALA A 132 -19.26 2.93 26.83
CA ALA A 132 -18.20 3.89 26.53
C ALA A 132 -16.93 3.22 25.95
N MET A 133 -16.92 1.89 25.81
CA MET A 133 -15.76 1.12 25.34
C MET A 133 -16.02 0.57 23.94
N THR A 134 -14.99 0.58 23.11
CA THR A 134 -14.93 -0.16 21.85
C THR A 134 -13.72 -1.05 21.86
N ILE A 135 -13.93 -2.37 21.75
CA ILE A 135 -12.88 -3.36 21.55
C ILE A 135 -12.74 -3.59 20.05
N PHE A 136 -11.53 -3.76 19.55
CA PHE A 136 -11.31 -3.98 18.14
C PHE A 136 -10.15 -4.94 17.90
N ALA A 137 -10.24 -5.66 16.78
CA ALA A 137 -9.20 -6.51 16.25
C ALA A 137 -8.97 -6.13 14.79
N ASN A 138 -7.71 -5.99 14.40
CA ASN A 138 -7.27 -5.73 13.03
C ASN A 138 -6.39 -6.89 12.59
N TYR A 139 -6.68 -7.46 11.45
CA TYR A 139 -5.86 -8.52 10.87
C TYR A 139 -5.60 -8.21 9.40
N TYR A 140 -4.38 -8.41 8.95
CA TYR A 140 -4.09 -8.50 7.53
C TYR A 140 -3.11 -9.64 7.24
N HIS A 141 -3.27 -10.21 6.05
CA HIS A 141 -2.42 -11.25 5.51
C HIS A 141 -2.07 -10.93 4.06
N VAL A 142 -0.78 -10.95 3.76
CA VAL A 142 -0.25 -10.88 2.40
C VAL A 142 0.28 -12.25 2.04
N PHE A 143 -0.24 -12.84 0.98
CA PHE A 143 0.25 -14.13 0.47
C PHE A 143 1.57 -13.93 -0.29
N PRO A 144 2.41 -14.98 -0.39
CA PRO A 144 3.58 -14.93 -1.26
C PRO A 144 3.20 -14.57 -2.69
N GLY A 145 4.03 -13.75 -3.33
CA GLY A 145 3.74 -13.26 -4.66
C GLY A 145 4.97 -12.73 -5.39
N VAL A 146 4.73 -11.99 -6.47
CA VAL A 146 5.74 -11.25 -7.22
C VAL A 146 5.31 -9.80 -7.33
N GLU A 147 6.18 -8.89 -6.97
CA GLU A 147 6.03 -7.45 -7.14
C GLU A 147 7.17 -6.95 -8.00
N GLU A 148 6.85 -6.42 -9.20
CA GLU A 148 7.84 -6.09 -10.24
C GLU A 148 8.73 -7.29 -10.57
N SER A 149 9.98 -7.31 -10.10
CA SER A 149 10.94 -8.42 -10.23
C SER A 149 11.26 -9.13 -8.92
N PHE A 150 10.57 -8.77 -7.82
CA PHE A 150 10.81 -9.34 -6.50
C PHE A 150 9.79 -10.41 -6.17
N HIS A 151 10.25 -11.59 -5.79
CA HIS A 151 9.40 -12.55 -5.09
C HIS A 151 9.28 -12.13 -3.62
N THR A 152 8.06 -11.97 -3.16
CA THR A 152 7.74 -11.58 -1.78
C THR A 152 7.25 -12.79 -0.97
N GLY A 153 7.63 -12.86 0.30
CA GLY A 153 7.12 -13.86 1.23
C GLY A 153 5.75 -13.45 1.81
N ASN A 154 5.19 -14.32 2.65
CA ASN A 154 3.98 -14.00 3.38
C ASN A 154 4.25 -12.99 4.51
N ILE A 155 3.24 -12.18 4.79
CA ILE A 155 3.23 -11.25 5.92
C ILE A 155 1.92 -11.41 6.66
N ASP A 156 1.98 -11.55 7.97
CA ASP A 156 0.83 -11.63 8.87
C ASP A 156 0.91 -10.52 9.91
N CYS A 157 -0.21 -9.86 10.20
CA CYS A 157 -0.25 -8.92 11.31
C CYS A 157 -1.59 -8.99 12.01
N LEU A 158 -1.57 -9.28 13.30
CA LEU A 158 -2.73 -9.18 14.17
C LEU A 158 -2.51 -8.08 15.20
N GLY A 159 -3.45 -7.15 15.26
CA GLY A 159 -3.54 -6.12 16.28
C GLY A 159 -4.82 -6.26 17.09
N LEU A 160 -4.72 -6.11 18.40
CA LEU A 160 -5.87 -6.07 19.31
C LEU A 160 -5.84 -4.78 20.11
N GLY A 161 -6.99 -4.16 20.28
CA GLY A 161 -7.03 -2.91 21.03
C GLY A 161 -8.38 -2.58 21.64
N CYS A 162 -8.37 -1.54 22.46
CA CYS A 162 -9.58 -0.97 22.98
C CYS A 162 -9.49 0.57 23.04
N LYS A 163 -10.63 1.20 22.85
CA LYS A 163 -10.84 2.63 23.03
C LYS A 163 -11.89 2.83 24.13
N ILE A 164 -11.58 3.66 25.11
CA ILE A 164 -12.49 3.93 26.24
C ILE A 164 -12.71 5.44 26.34
N ASN A 165 -13.96 5.85 26.20
CA ASN A 165 -14.38 7.23 26.39
C ASN A 165 -14.71 7.47 27.86
N LEU A 166 -13.92 8.29 28.52
CA LEU A 166 -14.03 8.63 29.93
C LEU A 166 -14.48 10.10 30.10
N LEU A 167 -14.86 10.49 31.31
CA LEU A 167 -15.19 11.85 31.67
C LEU A 167 -16.27 12.50 30.75
N LYS A 168 -17.31 11.77 30.39
CA LYS A 168 -18.37 12.21 29.45
C LYS A 168 -17.79 12.59 28.08
N ASN A 169 -16.92 11.75 27.52
CA ASN A 169 -16.22 11.90 26.24
C ASN A 169 -15.15 13.01 26.20
N LYS A 170 -14.73 13.52 27.37
CA LYS A 170 -13.60 14.46 27.41
C LYS A 170 -12.23 13.79 27.38
N LEU A 171 -12.14 12.57 27.87
CA LEU A 171 -10.89 11.81 27.89
C LEU A 171 -11.07 10.51 27.10
N LEU A 172 -10.24 10.30 26.09
CA LEU A 172 -10.14 9.07 25.32
C LEU A 172 -8.86 8.33 25.72
N LEU A 173 -9.01 7.13 26.25
CA LEU A 173 -7.93 6.16 26.40
C LEU A 173 -7.96 5.23 25.21
N ASN A 174 -6.81 5.05 24.54
CA ASN A 174 -6.60 4.10 23.45
C ASN A 174 -5.45 3.17 23.83
N VAL A 175 -5.69 1.87 23.77
CA VAL A 175 -4.67 0.83 23.98
C VAL A 175 -4.67 -0.05 22.74
N LEU A 176 -3.48 -0.29 22.17
CA LEU A 176 -3.29 -1.13 20.99
C LEU A 176 -2.04 -1.98 21.17
N ALA A 177 -2.21 -3.30 21.17
CA ALA A 177 -1.15 -4.27 20.93
C ALA A 177 -1.12 -4.59 19.43
N GLN A 178 0.00 -4.33 18.78
CA GLN A 178 0.17 -4.52 17.32
C GLN A 178 1.17 -5.62 17.07
N ASP A 179 0.93 -6.39 15.99
CA ASP A 179 1.79 -7.48 15.53
C ASP A 179 2.12 -8.48 16.65
N ILE A 180 1.08 -8.92 17.36
CA ILE A 180 1.22 -9.75 18.58
C ILE A 180 1.89 -11.11 18.35
N PHE A 181 1.99 -11.56 17.08
CA PHE A 181 2.66 -12.80 16.69
C PHE A 181 4.01 -12.57 15.98
N GLY A 182 4.42 -11.31 15.77
CA GLY A 182 5.68 -10.98 15.10
C GLY A 182 5.75 -11.43 13.64
N GLY A 183 4.61 -11.43 12.94
CA GLY A 183 4.48 -11.95 11.58
C GLY A 183 4.81 -10.94 10.47
N THR A 184 5.19 -9.70 10.81
CA THR A 184 5.49 -8.64 9.82
C THR A 184 6.94 -8.69 9.32
N LYS A 185 7.47 -9.88 9.08
CA LYS A 185 8.82 -10.09 8.54
C LYS A 185 8.75 -10.17 7.02
N ALA A 186 9.53 -9.35 6.34
CA ALA A 186 9.56 -9.36 4.88
C ALA A 186 10.74 -10.20 4.36
N HIS A 187 10.44 -11.16 3.50
CA HIS A 187 11.41 -12.01 2.84
C HIS A 187 11.30 -11.80 1.33
N ASN A 188 12.26 -11.11 0.75
CA ASN A 188 12.26 -10.79 -0.66
C ASN A 188 13.44 -11.46 -1.36
N ARG A 189 13.22 -11.92 -2.59
CA ARG A 189 14.27 -12.48 -3.43
C ARG A 189 14.14 -11.98 -4.88
N VAL A 190 15.27 -11.79 -5.54
CA VAL A 190 15.35 -11.54 -6.99
C VAL A 190 16.29 -12.55 -7.59
N ALA A 191 15.86 -13.18 -8.67
CA ALA A 191 16.72 -14.07 -9.45
C ALA A 191 17.40 -13.28 -10.57
N TYR A 192 18.70 -13.45 -10.69
CA TYR A 192 19.52 -13.06 -11.82
C TYR A 192 20.06 -14.35 -12.47
N ASN A 193 20.45 -14.31 -13.73
CA ASN A 193 20.91 -15.52 -14.42
C ASN A 193 22.05 -16.23 -13.69
N ASP A 194 22.97 -15.48 -13.10
CA ASP A 194 24.18 -16.01 -12.48
C ASP A 194 24.13 -16.10 -10.96
N TYR A 195 23.16 -15.43 -10.33
CA TYR A 195 23.04 -15.40 -8.86
C TYR A 195 21.63 -15.03 -8.38
N MET A 196 21.35 -15.36 -7.13
CA MET A 196 20.10 -14.98 -6.46
C MET A 196 20.41 -14.01 -5.32
N PHE A 197 19.70 -12.88 -5.32
CA PHE A 197 19.71 -11.96 -4.21
C PHE A 197 18.54 -12.23 -3.26
N ARG A 198 18.83 -12.30 -1.96
CA ARG A 198 17.80 -12.41 -0.89
C ARG A 198 17.96 -11.23 0.05
N ASN A 199 16.84 -10.58 0.36
CA ASN A 199 16.76 -9.53 1.35
C ASN A 199 15.73 -9.93 2.40
N ASN A 200 16.20 -10.23 3.60
CA ASN A 200 15.36 -10.53 4.73
C ASN A 200 15.33 -9.29 5.63
N ILE A 201 14.15 -8.71 5.79
CA ILE A 201 13.93 -7.54 6.64
C ILE A 201 13.15 -8.03 7.86
N ASP A 202 13.81 -8.12 8.99
CA ASP A 202 13.20 -8.44 10.28
C ASP A 202 12.94 -7.14 11.04
N ASN A 203 11.77 -6.55 10.79
CA ASN A 203 11.32 -5.39 11.52
C ASN A 203 10.56 -5.87 12.75
N ASP A 204 11.05 -5.54 13.95
CA ASP A 204 10.28 -5.75 15.17
C ASP A 204 9.16 -4.70 15.27
N ASN A 205 8.01 -5.07 14.74
CA ASN A 205 6.80 -4.25 14.77
C ASN A 205 5.89 -4.59 15.96
N THR A 206 6.26 -5.58 16.77
CA THR A 206 5.53 -5.94 18.00
C THR A 206 5.58 -4.77 18.96
N SER A 207 4.44 -4.19 19.26
CA SER A 207 4.37 -3.01 20.09
C SER A 207 3.09 -2.93 20.91
N LEU A 208 3.21 -2.37 22.11
CA LEU A 208 2.08 -1.94 22.93
C LEU A 208 2.05 -0.41 22.97
N ARG A 209 0.98 0.17 22.43
CA ARG A 209 0.78 1.63 22.40
C ARG A 209 -0.36 2.00 23.34
N VAL A 210 -0.10 2.98 24.20
CA VAL A 210 -1.11 3.57 25.10
C VAL A 210 -1.17 5.06 24.78
N GLY A 211 -2.34 5.54 24.44
CA GLY A 211 -2.60 6.95 24.13
C GLY A 211 -3.70 7.53 25.01
N LEU A 212 -3.49 8.73 25.52
CA LEU A 212 -4.48 9.53 26.22
C LEU A 212 -4.73 10.81 25.44
N THR A 213 -6.00 11.07 25.12
CA THR A 213 -6.40 12.30 24.45
C THR A 213 -7.43 13.02 25.32
N TYR A 214 -7.12 14.23 25.74
CA TYR A 214 -8.05 15.07 26.50
C TYR A 214 -8.55 16.24 25.67
N ASN A 215 -9.86 16.34 25.51
CA ASN A 215 -10.51 17.40 24.76
C ASN A 215 -10.88 18.55 25.69
N PHE A 216 -10.18 19.68 25.53
CA PHE A 216 -10.44 20.91 26.26
C PHE A 216 -11.53 21.74 25.58
N GLY A 217 -12.35 22.42 26.36
CA GLY A 217 -13.28 23.42 25.88
C GLY A 217 -14.63 22.89 25.42
N LYS A 218 -15.57 23.81 25.27
CA LYS A 218 -16.92 23.60 24.71
C LYS A 218 -16.98 24.18 23.30
N HIS A 219 -16.17 23.71 22.38
CA HIS A 219 -16.34 24.09 20.98
C HIS A 219 -17.59 23.40 20.42
N LYS A 220 -18.71 24.08 20.48
CA LYS A 220 -19.76 23.88 19.48
C LYS A 220 -19.19 24.48 18.19
N ALA A 221 -18.80 23.65 17.23
CA ALA A 221 -18.57 24.12 15.88
C ALA A 221 -19.86 24.85 15.47
N LYS A 222 -19.81 26.18 15.42
CA LYS A 222 -20.88 26.97 14.83
C LYS A 222 -20.85 26.59 13.36
N ARG A 223 -21.86 25.84 12.92
CA ARG A 223 -22.05 25.59 11.50
C ARG A 223 -22.20 26.97 10.88
N THR A 224 -21.15 27.48 10.28
CA THR A 224 -21.24 28.67 9.45
C THR A 224 -21.90 28.15 8.18
N ASP A 225 -23.20 28.36 8.06
CA ASP A 225 -23.88 28.27 6.80
C ASP A 225 -23.21 29.33 5.92
N VAL A 226 -22.25 28.89 5.11
CA VAL A 226 -21.70 29.73 4.06
C VAL A 226 -22.83 29.89 3.05
N ASN A 227 -23.59 30.98 3.22
CA ASN A 227 -24.55 31.42 2.23
C ASN A 227 -23.71 31.87 1.03
N ILE A 228 -23.43 30.93 0.11
CA ILE A 228 -22.82 31.25 -1.17
C ILE A 228 -23.87 32.00 -1.98
N ASN A 229 -23.97 33.28 -1.70
CA ASN A 229 -24.76 34.20 -2.51
C ASN A 229 -24.00 34.36 -3.83
N ASN A 230 -24.30 33.50 -4.79
CA ASN A 230 -23.74 33.53 -6.14
C ASN A 230 -24.29 34.74 -6.88
N SER A 231 -23.96 35.94 -6.42
CA SER A 231 -24.27 37.21 -7.15
C SER A 231 -23.61 37.27 -8.55
N GLU A 232 -22.66 36.42 -8.82
CA GLU A 232 -22.02 36.29 -10.12
C GLU A 232 -22.86 35.49 -11.15
N MET A 233 -23.70 34.56 -10.71
CA MET A 233 -24.60 33.84 -11.64
C MET A 233 -25.70 34.75 -12.21
N ASN A 234 -26.02 35.83 -11.56
CA ASN A 234 -27.00 36.82 -12.06
C ASN A 234 -26.41 37.80 -13.09
N ARG A 235 -25.13 37.68 -13.43
CA ARG A 235 -24.43 38.49 -14.44
C ARG A 235 -24.31 37.83 -15.81
N LEU A 236 -24.73 36.58 -15.95
CA LEU A 236 -24.72 35.91 -17.23
C LEU A 236 -25.94 36.39 -18.05
N PRO A 237 -25.77 36.92 -19.28
CA PRO A 237 -26.89 37.29 -20.11
C PRO A 237 -27.67 36.03 -20.51
N ASP A 238 -29.00 36.11 -20.44
CA ASP A 238 -29.92 35.09 -20.92
C ASP A 238 -29.62 34.74 -22.37
N ILE A 239 -29.06 33.58 -22.63
CA ILE A 239 -28.96 33.03 -23.98
C ILE A 239 -30.35 32.50 -24.32
N LYS A 240 -31.14 33.37 -24.91
CA LYS A 240 -32.40 32.98 -25.57
C LYS A 240 -32.08 32.05 -26.73
N LYS A 241 -32.66 30.85 -26.68
CA LYS A 241 -32.75 29.94 -27.82
C LYS A 241 -33.66 30.50 -28.91
#